data_a9db5273a2fe992b5f49e7de89f513cd
#
_entry.id   a9db5273a2fe992b5f49e7de89f513cd
#
_cell.length_a   1.000
_cell.length_b   1.000
_cell.length_c   1.000
_cell.angle_alpha   90.00
_cell.angle_beta   90.00
_cell.angle_gamma   90.00
#
_symmetry.space_group_name_H-M   'P 1'
#
loop_
_entity.id
_entity.type
_entity.pdbx_description
1 polymer ?
#
loop_
_entity_poly.entity_id
_entity_poly.type
_entity_poly.pdbx_seq_one_letter_code
_entity_poly.pdbx_strand_id
1 'polypeptide(L)'
;MPRCRANPVAVAVFISALLALLGVTDRPAIAAGAKDRAGAAPKGQLVEPKGKSGTSIPPVAGSPGFDTLAKRALIIEADTNTVLFDKLGEERMPPASMSKIMTAYVVFDMLKQGRIKLTDELPVSERAWRLGGSKMFVPIGGRIKVEDLLRGMIIESGNDACLVLAEGIAGSEAAFVDLMNQKAQEIGLKKSHFANVDGLPHPEHWMTAHDLATLAMRTIENFPDYYRYYGEKEYVFNNIHQGNRNPLLYKDLGADGLKTGHTEEAGYSLTASVLRDRRRIILVVSGLPSMKARAQESERLIEWAFREFNNYKLFSAGDKIDDAEVWLGNEPKVAMTGGKDLVVTLPRKSRKDMKVTVVYDKPVPAPVKKGDQIGKVVVAAPDVQPAEMPIYAAADVDRIGTAGRMAMVAAYLIWGNKR
;
A
#
# COMPACT_ATOMS: atom_id res chain seq x y z
N MET A 1 -19.48 55.73 26.63
CA MET A 1 -20.78 55.92 27.30
C MET A 1 -21.89 55.49 26.35
N PRO A 2 -23.02 54.88 26.78
CA PRO A 2 -23.21 53.86 27.81
C PRO A 2 -23.71 52.53 27.21
N ARG A 3 -23.47 51.42 27.81
CA ARG A 3 -24.19 50.56 28.78
C ARG A 3 -25.68 50.27 28.50
N CYS A 4 -26.02 48.95 28.40
CA CYS A 4 -27.03 48.17 29.12
C CYS A 4 -27.02 46.74 28.54
N ARG A 5 -26.67 45.67 29.27
CA ARG A 5 -27.32 44.84 30.30
C ARG A 5 -28.76 44.45 29.89
N ALA A 6 -29.17 43.20 29.85
CA ALA A 6 -29.23 42.19 30.89
C ALA A 6 -29.67 40.79 30.38
N ASN A 7 -29.25 39.77 31.06
CA ASN A 7 -29.72 38.38 31.19
C ASN A 7 -31.09 38.28 31.89
N PRO A 8 -31.57 37.09 32.29
CA PRO A 8 -31.83 35.76 31.71
C PRO A 8 -33.22 35.24 32.08
N VAL A 9 -33.68 34.09 31.59
CA VAL A 9 -34.61 33.22 32.37
C VAL A 9 -34.44 31.77 31.99
N ALA A 10 -34.05 31.01 32.98
CA ALA A 10 -34.10 29.55 33.06
C ALA A 10 -35.47 29.12 33.58
N VAL A 11 -35.99 27.99 33.12
CA VAL A 11 -36.98 27.20 33.91
C VAL A 11 -36.63 25.71 33.72
N ALA A 12 -36.47 25.12 34.86
CA ALA A 12 -36.14 23.71 35.09
C ALA A 12 -37.40 22.91 35.51
N VAL A 13 -37.25 21.58 35.44
CA VAL A 13 -37.80 20.54 36.36
C VAL A 13 -39.21 20.01 36.07
N PHE A 14 -39.37 18.71 35.84
CA PHE A 14 -39.83 17.71 36.80
C PHE A 14 -39.67 16.27 36.34
N ILE A 15 -39.01 15.50 37.12
CA ILE A 15 -38.91 14.16 37.60
C ILE A 15 -40.29 13.50 37.79
N SER A 16 -40.42 12.22 37.42
CA SER A 16 -41.02 11.23 38.32
C SER A 16 -40.62 9.78 37.91
N ALA A 17 -39.99 9.14 38.81
CA ALA A 17 -39.71 7.72 38.89
C ALA A 17 -40.92 6.94 39.42
N LEU A 18 -41.08 5.67 39.03
CA LEU A 18 -41.75 4.70 39.89
C LEU A 18 -41.13 3.31 39.74
N LEU A 19 -40.63 2.81 40.84
CA LEU A 19 -40.18 1.42 41.16
C LEU A 19 -41.38 0.56 41.55
N ALA A 20 -41.31 -0.76 41.29
CA ALA A 20 -41.67 -1.90 42.16
C ALA A 20 -41.33 -3.20 41.41
N LEU A 21 -40.48 -4.05 41.82
CA LEU A 21 -40.18 -4.90 42.97
C LEU A 21 -40.95 -6.24 42.96
N LEU A 22 -40.15 -7.33 43.17
CA LEU A 22 -40.44 -8.67 43.65
C LEU A 22 -40.75 -9.74 42.57
N GLY A 23 -40.15 -10.94 42.54
CA GLY A 23 -39.38 -11.67 43.52
C GLY A 23 -38.96 -13.04 42.98
N VAL A 24 -37.93 -13.49 43.48
CA VAL A 24 -37.25 -14.77 43.71
C VAL A 24 -38.15 -16.04 43.63
N THR A 25 -37.70 -17.16 42.98
CA THR A 25 -37.23 -18.42 43.62
C THR A 25 -37.09 -19.58 42.64
N ASP A 26 -35.96 -20.25 42.80
CA ASP A 26 -35.64 -21.70 42.84
C ASP A 26 -35.84 -22.66 41.66
N ARG A 27 -34.75 -23.39 41.42
CA ARG A 27 -34.55 -24.69 40.75
C ARG A 27 -35.19 -25.84 41.54
N PRO A 28 -35.33 -27.12 41.03
CA PRO A 28 -34.30 -27.87 40.26
C PRO A 28 -34.82 -28.89 39.18
N ALA A 29 -33.85 -29.33 38.41
CA ALA A 29 -33.52 -30.57 37.71
C ALA A 29 -34.54 -31.75 37.56
N ILE A 30 -34.47 -32.44 36.42
CA ILE A 30 -34.19 -33.84 36.12
C ILE A 30 -34.92 -34.34 34.83
N ALA A 31 -34.07 -34.73 33.90
CA ALA A 31 -34.02 -35.95 33.05
C ALA A 31 -35.12 -36.33 32.02
N ALA A 32 -34.54 -36.66 30.88
CA ALA A 32 -34.78 -37.80 29.98
C ALA A 32 -35.85 -37.73 28.89
N GLY A 33 -35.36 -37.79 27.66
CA GLY A 33 -35.76 -38.77 26.67
C GLY A 33 -36.82 -38.39 25.63
N ALA A 34 -36.39 -38.24 24.43
CA ALA A 34 -36.77 -39.00 23.24
C ALA A 34 -36.71 -38.22 21.93
N LYS A 35 -36.25 -38.88 20.93
CA LYS A 35 -36.05 -38.50 19.53
C LYS A 35 -37.32 -37.97 18.89
N ASP A 36 -37.17 -36.90 18.04
CA ASP A 36 -37.72 -36.99 16.68
C ASP A 36 -37.07 -35.94 15.74
N ARG A 37 -36.92 -36.38 14.51
CA ARG A 37 -36.27 -35.65 13.40
C ARG A 37 -37.23 -34.61 12.82
N ALA A 38 -36.75 -33.36 12.67
CA ALA A 38 -37.27 -32.44 11.68
C ALA A 38 -36.15 -31.49 11.22
N GLY A 39 -36.00 -31.35 9.90
CA GLY A 39 -34.90 -30.71 9.24
C GLY A 39 -34.78 -29.23 9.57
N ALA A 40 -33.53 -28.80 9.81
CA ALA A 40 -33.16 -27.42 10.04
C ALA A 40 -32.64 -26.81 8.73
N ALA A 41 -33.24 -25.70 8.33
CA ALA A 41 -32.72 -24.78 7.29
C ALA A 41 -31.41 -24.13 7.77
N PRO A 42 -30.47 -23.86 6.87
CA PRO A 42 -29.19 -23.26 7.25
C PRO A 42 -29.35 -21.81 7.68
N LYS A 43 -28.95 -21.50 8.90
CA LYS A 43 -28.79 -20.12 9.40
C LYS A 43 -27.61 -19.46 8.67
N GLY A 44 -27.90 -18.45 7.86
CA GLY A 44 -26.91 -17.55 7.31
C GLY A 44 -26.16 -16.82 8.44
N GLN A 45 -24.86 -17.02 8.53
CA GLN A 45 -23.98 -16.20 9.36
C GLN A 45 -23.84 -14.82 8.72
N LEU A 46 -24.25 -13.80 9.44
CA LEU A 46 -23.92 -12.40 9.16
C LEU A 46 -22.40 -12.24 9.33
N VAL A 47 -21.69 -12.10 8.23
CA VAL A 47 -20.28 -11.72 8.23
C VAL A 47 -20.23 -10.20 8.19
N GLU A 48 -19.74 -9.61 9.29
CA GLU A 48 -19.42 -8.17 9.34
C GLU A 48 -18.37 -7.82 8.27
N PRO A 49 -18.52 -6.71 7.52
CA PRO A 49 -17.52 -6.30 6.56
C PRO A 49 -16.34 -5.66 7.29
N LYS A 50 -15.29 -6.43 7.53
CA LYS A 50 -13.96 -5.87 7.87
C LYS A 50 -13.41 -5.21 6.61
N GLY A 51 -13.30 -3.89 6.63
CA GLY A 51 -12.63 -3.10 5.61
C GLY A 51 -11.21 -3.64 5.35
N LYS A 52 -10.97 -4.14 4.14
CA LYS A 52 -9.65 -4.41 3.60
C LYS A 52 -9.46 -3.50 2.39
N SER A 53 -8.82 -2.37 2.63
CA SER A 53 -8.16 -1.64 1.56
C SER A 53 -6.90 -2.41 1.19
N GLY A 54 -6.76 -2.75 -0.08
CA GLY A 54 -5.58 -3.38 -0.65
C GLY A 54 -5.93 -4.69 -1.35
N THR A 55 -6.44 -4.62 -2.57
CA THR A 55 -6.50 -5.76 -3.48
C THR A 55 -5.08 -6.13 -3.90
N SER A 56 -4.43 -7.05 -3.16
CA SER A 56 -3.26 -7.76 -3.68
C SER A 56 -3.76 -8.73 -4.74
N ILE A 57 -3.49 -8.42 -5.99
CA ILE A 57 -3.69 -9.38 -7.09
C ILE A 57 -2.63 -10.48 -6.91
N PRO A 58 -3.00 -11.77 -6.85
CA PRO A 58 -2.02 -12.85 -6.76
C PRO A 58 -1.05 -12.81 -7.95
N PRO A 59 0.19 -13.30 -7.78
CA PRO A 59 1.19 -13.26 -8.84
C PRO A 59 0.68 -13.95 -10.10
N VAL A 60 0.97 -13.33 -11.24
CA VAL A 60 0.85 -14.02 -12.54
C VAL A 60 1.75 -15.24 -12.47
N ALA A 61 1.20 -16.43 -12.67
CA ALA A 61 1.99 -17.66 -12.71
C ALA A 61 3.17 -17.43 -13.65
N GLY A 62 4.40 -17.53 -13.10
CA GLY A 62 5.62 -17.16 -13.82
C GLY A 62 5.62 -17.77 -15.21
N SER A 63 6.02 -17.02 -16.21
CA SER A 63 6.14 -17.55 -17.59
C SER A 63 7.01 -18.79 -17.53
N PRO A 64 6.55 -19.97 -17.98
CA PRO A 64 7.34 -21.19 -17.92
C PRO A 64 8.71 -20.95 -18.57
N GLY A 65 9.79 -21.20 -17.81
CA GLY A 65 11.16 -21.04 -18.28
C GLY A 65 11.82 -19.67 -18.03
N PHE A 66 11.13 -18.70 -17.39
CA PHE A 66 11.75 -17.46 -16.95
C PHE A 66 12.19 -17.57 -15.49
N ASP A 67 13.48 -17.44 -15.23
CA ASP A 67 14.09 -17.49 -13.88
C ASP A 67 15.21 -16.45 -13.76
N THR A 68 15.72 -16.27 -12.56
CA THR A 68 16.78 -15.31 -12.22
C THR A 68 17.83 -15.93 -11.32
N LEU A 69 19.08 -15.44 -11.42
CA LEU A 69 20.17 -15.76 -10.50
C LEU A 69 19.94 -15.21 -9.07
N ALA A 70 19.01 -14.28 -8.89
CA ALA A 70 18.68 -13.78 -7.57
C ALA A 70 18.08 -14.91 -6.70
N LYS A 71 18.47 -14.95 -5.42
CA LYS A 71 17.85 -15.86 -4.45
C LYS A 71 16.39 -15.50 -4.22
N ARG A 72 16.10 -14.19 -4.18
CA ARG A 72 14.74 -13.64 -4.07
C ARG A 72 14.57 -12.52 -5.08
N ALA A 73 13.43 -12.47 -5.74
CA ALA A 73 13.11 -11.42 -6.71
C ALA A 73 11.62 -11.14 -6.77
N LEU A 74 11.28 -9.87 -6.91
CA LEU A 74 9.92 -9.40 -7.07
C LEU A 74 9.87 -8.30 -8.12
N ILE A 75 8.89 -8.37 -9.03
CA ILE A 75 8.61 -7.32 -9.99
C ILE A 75 7.13 -6.94 -9.87
N ILE A 76 6.86 -5.67 -9.61
CA ILE A 76 5.51 -5.12 -9.50
C ILE A 76 5.32 -3.99 -10.50
N GLU A 77 4.18 -4.00 -11.15
CA GLU A 77 3.67 -2.83 -11.87
C GLU A 77 2.97 -1.92 -10.87
N ALA A 78 3.46 -0.69 -10.72
CA ALA A 78 3.10 0.17 -9.58
C ALA A 78 1.66 0.72 -9.66
N ASP A 79 1.17 1.11 -10.86
CA ASP A 79 -0.13 1.75 -11.01
C ASP A 79 -1.29 0.79 -10.71
N THR A 80 -1.12 -0.49 -11.07
CA THR A 80 -2.14 -1.53 -10.86
C THR A 80 -1.85 -2.42 -9.66
N ASN A 81 -0.67 -2.26 -9.04
CA ASN A 81 -0.15 -3.14 -7.99
C ASN A 81 -0.11 -4.63 -8.42
N THR A 82 0.08 -4.89 -9.72
CA THR A 82 0.11 -6.24 -10.27
C THR A 82 1.50 -6.84 -10.11
N VAL A 83 1.59 -8.01 -9.45
CA VAL A 83 2.83 -8.78 -9.37
C VAL A 83 3.09 -9.46 -10.71
N LEU A 84 4.18 -9.08 -11.38
CA LEU A 84 4.58 -9.63 -12.69
C LEU A 84 5.48 -10.85 -12.54
N PHE A 85 6.30 -10.86 -11.50
CA PHE A 85 7.20 -11.96 -11.17
C PHE A 85 7.43 -12.01 -9.67
N ASP A 86 7.40 -13.20 -9.09
CA ASP A 86 7.69 -13.45 -7.68
C ASP A 86 8.51 -14.73 -7.52
N LYS A 87 9.69 -14.59 -6.95
CA LYS A 87 10.55 -15.69 -6.54
C LYS A 87 10.89 -15.51 -5.07
N LEU A 88 10.22 -16.26 -4.18
CA LEU A 88 10.43 -16.24 -2.74
C LEU A 88 10.32 -14.81 -2.15
N GLY A 89 9.45 -13.97 -2.73
CA GLY A 89 9.32 -12.55 -2.36
C GLY A 89 8.76 -12.31 -0.96
N GLU A 90 8.07 -13.28 -0.39
CA GLU A 90 7.52 -13.25 0.97
C GLU A 90 8.48 -13.78 2.05
N GLU A 91 9.62 -14.36 1.65
CA GLU A 91 10.61 -14.82 2.61
C GLU A 91 11.38 -13.66 3.24
N ARG A 92 11.62 -13.77 4.56
CA ARG A 92 12.49 -12.84 5.27
C ARG A 92 13.92 -12.92 4.76
N MET A 93 14.55 -11.78 4.63
CA MET A 93 15.95 -11.66 4.21
C MET A 93 16.62 -10.48 4.91
N PRO A 94 17.94 -10.53 5.12
CA PRO A 94 18.70 -9.37 5.53
C PRO A 94 18.67 -8.33 4.40
N PRO A 95 18.12 -7.14 4.63
CA PRO A 95 17.95 -6.13 3.58
C PRO A 95 19.25 -5.39 3.24
N ALA A 96 20.27 -5.49 4.09
CA ALA A 96 21.47 -4.67 3.99
C ALA A 96 21.11 -3.17 3.84
N SER A 97 21.88 -2.40 3.12
CA SER A 97 21.62 -0.95 2.94
C SER A 97 20.33 -0.60 2.18
N MET A 98 19.52 -1.57 1.75
CA MET A 98 18.16 -1.26 1.28
C MET A 98 17.25 -0.76 2.42
N SER A 99 17.58 -1.08 3.68
CA SER A 99 16.93 -0.51 4.88
C SER A 99 16.95 1.01 4.92
N LYS A 100 17.96 1.64 4.31
CA LYS A 100 18.09 3.10 4.26
C LYS A 100 16.94 3.80 3.52
N ILE A 101 16.14 3.04 2.74
CA ILE A 101 14.88 3.55 2.18
C ILE A 101 13.93 3.91 3.32
N MET A 102 13.87 3.08 4.38
CA MET A 102 13.03 3.36 5.55
C MET A 102 13.58 4.51 6.38
N THR A 103 14.89 4.59 6.56
CA THR A 103 15.54 5.72 7.23
C THR A 103 15.23 7.03 6.51
N ALA A 104 15.36 7.06 5.18
CA ALA A 104 14.97 8.20 4.37
C ALA A 104 13.47 8.51 4.46
N TYR A 105 12.62 7.48 4.46
CA TYR A 105 11.18 7.63 4.58
C TYR A 105 10.77 8.37 5.85
N VAL A 106 11.35 7.99 7.00
CA VAL A 106 11.10 8.68 8.30
C VAL A 106 11.56 10.14 8.23
N VAL A 107 12.75 10.41 7.67
CA VAL A 107 13.26 11.78 7.51
C VAL A 107 12.35 12.59 6.58
N PHE A 108 11.91 12.04 5.46
CA PHE A 108 10.99 12.69 4.51
C PHE A 108 9.63 12.99 5.15
N ASP A 109 9.11 12.06 5.98
CA ASP A 109 7.86 12.28 6.71
C ASP A 109 7.99 13.47 7.68
N MET A 110 9.09 13.58 8.41
CA MET A 110 9.36 14.71 9.30
C MET A 110 9.57 16.04 8.56
N LEU A 111 10.21 16.02 7.41
CA LEU A 111 10.33 17.19 6.53
C LEU A 111 8.96 17.64 6.03
N LYS A 112 8.13 16.71 5.57
CA LYS A 112 6.76 16.98 5.07
C LYS A 112 5.86 17.55 6.18
N GLN A 113 6.03 17.10 7.42
CA GLN A 113 5.33 17.62 8.60
C GLN A 113 5.91 18.96 9.10
N GLY A 114 7.00 19.48 8.53
CA GLY A 114 7.66 20.70 8.96
C GLY A 114 8.37 20.60 10.34
N ARG A 115 8.58 19.38 10.85
CA ARG A 115 9.28 19.13 12.13
C ARG A 115 10.77 19.37 12.03
N ILE A 116 11.33 19.20 10.87
CA ILE A 116 12.71 19.52 10.49
C ILE A 116 12.74 20.20 9.12
N LYS A 117 13.84 20.83 8.77
CA LYS A 117 14.08 21.49 7.48
C LYS A 117 15.33 20.92 6.83
N LEU A 118 15.40 20.96 5.51
CA LEU A 118 16.59 20.56 4.75
C LEU A 118 17.83 21.35 5.13
N THR A 119 17.64 22.59 5.57
CA THR A 119 18.70 23.52 6.00
C THR A 119 19.14 23.37 7.45
N ASP A 120 18.42 22.57 8.24
CA ASP A 120 18.80 22.34 9.64
C ASP A 120 20.12 21.59 9.69
N GLU A 121 20.98 21.97 10.62
CA GLU A 121 22.30 21.37 10.79
C GLU A 121 22.31 20.45 12.00
N LEU A 122 22.74 19.20 11.81
CA LEU A 122 22.81 18.18 12.85
C LEU A 122 24.25 17.94 13.30
N PRO A 123 24.51 17.77 14.61
CA PRO A 123 25.85 17.57 15.13
C PRO A 123 26.36 16.16 14.82
N VAL A 124 27.65 16.06 14.49
CA VAL A 124 28.33 14.79 14.24
C VAL A 124 28.92 14.27 15.54
N SER A 125 28.41 13.15 16.05
CA SER A 125 28.96 12.45 17.21
C SER A 125 30.25 11.70 16.86
N GLU A 126 31.07 11.42 17.87
CA GLU A 126 32.23 10.54 17.71
C GLU A 126 31.85 9.13 17.22
N ARG A 127 30.68 8.63 17.68
CA ARG A 127 30.12 7.33 17.26
C ARG A 127 29.82 7.33 15.78
N ALA A 128 29.14 8.35 15.25
CA ALA A 128 28.84 8.47 13.83
C ALA A 128 30.10 8.60 12.98
N TRP A 129 31.06 9.41 13.41
CA TRP A 129 32.35 9.56 12.72
C TRP A 129 33.14 8.25 12.66
N ARG A 130 33.14 7.43 13.73
CA ARG A 130 33.85 6.14 13.82
C ARG A 130 33.15 5.01 13.07
N LEU A 131 31.84 5.16 12.77
CA LEU A 131 31.05 4.07 12.19
C LEU A 131 31.66 3.56 10.88
N GLY A 132 31.78 2.23 10.77
CA GLY A 132 32.43 1.55 9.66
C GLY A 132 31.53 1.38 8.42
N GLY A 133 32.08 0.70 7.41
CA GLY A 133 31.38 0.42 6.15
C GLY A 133 31.37 1.60 5.18
N SER A 134 30.27 1.80 4.48
CA SER A 134 30.12 2.91 3.53
C SER A 134 30.00 4.24 4.24
N LYS A 135 30.69 5.29 3.78
CA LYS A 135 30.75 6.61 4.43
C LYS A 135 30.54 7.73 3.45
N MET A 136 29.92 8.84 3.90
CA MET A 136 30.04 10.14 3.27
C MET A 136 31.23 10.95 3.82
N PHE A 137 31.90 10.44 4.85
CA PHE A 137 33.05 11.03 5.53
C PHE A 137 32.69 12.30 6.33
N VAL A 138 31.71 12.17 7.22
CA VAL A 138 31.32 13.25 8.13
C VAL A 138 32.50 13.65 9.04
N PRO A 139 32.80 14.98 9.21
CA PRO A 139 33.85 15.44 10.09
C PRO A 139 33.43 15.36 11.57
N ILE A 140 34.32 14.84 12.42
CA ILE A 140 34.08 14.78 13.87
C ILE A 140 33.83 16.17 14.45
N GLY A 141 32.78 16.30 15.29
CA GLY A 141 32.42 17.57 15.92
C GLY A 141 31.85 18.63 14.95
N GLY A 142 31.69 18.27 13.67
CA GLY A 142 31.07 19.13 12.66
C GLY A 142 29.53 19.19 12.83
N ARG A 143 28.92 20.08 12.05
CA ARG A 143 27.48 20.15 11.87
C ARG A 143 27.18 20.08 10.37
N ILE A 144 26.22 19.24 10.00
CA ILE A 144 25.93 18.95 8.59
C ILE A 144 24.43 19.13 8.32
N LYS A 145 24.11 19.77 7.21
CA LYS A 145 22.74 19.99 6.80
C LYS A 145 22.00 18.64 6.55
N VAL A 146 20.73 18.60 6.90
CA VAL A 146 19.86 17.44 6.67
C VAL A 146 19.87 17.05 5.17
N GLU A 147 19.89 18.03 4.26
CA GLU A 147 19.94 17.76 2.83
C GLU A 147 21.23 17.05 2.40
N ASP A 148 22.38 17.44 2.93
CA ASP A 148 23.67 16.82 2.63
C ASP A 148 23.73 15.39 3.21
N LEU A 149 23.22 15.20 4.41
CA LEU A 149 23.12 13.87 5.03
C LEU A 149 22.21 12.93 4.23
N LEU A 150 21.09 13.43 3.72
CA LEU A 150 20.18 12.65 2.85
C LEU A 150 20.90 12.21 1.57
N ARG A 151 21.62 13.13 0.89
CA ARG A 151 22.41 12.77 -0.31
C ARG A 151 23.50 11.76 0.02
N GLY A 152 24.27 12.00 1.08
CA GLY A 152 25.30 11.07 1.52
C GLY A 152 24.75 9.68 1.85
N MET A 153 23.59 9.60 2.50
CA MET A 153 22.93 8.34 2.80
C MET A 153 22.38 7.62 1.56
N ILE A 154 21.72 8.35 0.66
CA ILE A 154 21.04 7.77 -0.52
C ILE A 154 22.05 7.39 -1.59
N ILE A 155 22.92 8.32 -2.00
CA ILE A 155 23.82 8.19 -3.13
C ILE A 155 25.03 7.33 -2.76
N GLU A 156 25.72 7.69 -1.68
CA GLU A 156 26.97 7.07 -1.23
C GLU A 156 26.75 5.88 -0.28
N SER A 157 25.50 5.72 0.17
CA SER A 157 25.13 4.72 1.17
C SER A 157 25.80 4.93 2.55
N GLY A 158 26.10 6.21 2.92
CA GLY A 158 26.81 6.56 4.13
C GLY A 158 26.12 6.06 5.41
N ASN A 159 26.76 5.16 6.15
CA ASN A 159 26.29 4.69 7.45
C ASN A 159 26.41 5.81 8.49
N ASP A 160 27.51 6.57 8.40
CA ASP A 160 27.77 7.74 9.21
C ASP A 160 26.66 8.80 9.07
N ALA A 161 26.19 9.05 7.83
CA ALA A 161 25.05 9.94 7.57
C ALA A 161 23.76 9.45 8.21
N CYS A 162 23.48 8.14 8.16
CA CYS A 162 22.32 7.54 8.82
C CYS A 162 22.31 7.80 10.31
N LEU A 163 23.46 7.59 10.94
CA LEU A 163 23.57 7.74 12.40
C LEU A 163 23.48 9.22 12.83
N VAL A 164 24.09 10.15 12.07
CA VAL A 164 23.92 11.59 12.32
C VAL A 164 22.45 12.01 12.21
N LEU A 165 21.73 11.54 11.18
CA LEU A 165 20.29 11.79 11.05
C LEU A 165 19.51 11.24 12.24
N ALA A 166 19.77 10.00 12.64
CA ALA A 166 19.06 9.36 13.72
C ALA A 166 19.29 10.05 15.08
N GLU A 167 20.55 10.29 15.43
CA GLU A 167 20.91 10.96 16.68
C GLU A 167 20.42 12.41 16.72
N GLY A 168 20.57 13.14 15.61
CA GLY A 168 20.18 14.54 15.53
C GLY A 168 18.66 14.77 15.53
N ILE A 169 17.89 13.83 15.00
CA ILE A 169 16.42 13.94 14.88
C ILE A 169 15.71 13.36 16.09
N ALA A 170 16.11 12.16 16.53
CA ALA A 170 15.42 11.41 17.60
C ALA A 170 16.22 11.39 18.93
N GLY A 171 17.39 12.00 18.99
CA GLY A 171 18.26 12.01 20.16
C GLY A 171 19.10 10.74 20.32
N SER A 172 18.72 9.63 19.71
CA SER A 172 19.48 8.37 19.70
C SER A 172 19.10 7.49 18.52
N GLU A 173 19.98 6.55 18.13
CA GLU A 173 19.66 5.52 17.14
C GLU A 173 18.47 4.66 17.57
N ALA A 174 18.41 4.24 18.84
CA ALA A 174 17.33 3.41 19.35
C ALA A 174 15.96 4.09 19.19
N ALA A 175 15.85 5.36 19.59
CA ALA A 175 14.60 6.11 19.41
C ALA A 175 14.21 6.28 17.93
N PHE A 176 15.19 6.41 17.03
CA PHE A 176 14.92 6.48 15.60
C PHE A 176 14.48 5.13 15.03
N VAL A 177 15.05 4.02 15.49
CA VAL A 177 14.64 2.66 15.14
C VAL A 177 13.20 2.39 15.58
N ASP A 178 12.79 2.87 16.75
CA ASP A 178 11.39 2.80 17.19
C ASP A 178 10.46 3.54 16.22
N LEU A 179 10.86 4.74 15.75
CA LEU A 179 10.11 5.47 14.71
C LEU A 179 10.06 4.71 13.36
N MET A 180 11.17 4.05 12.98
CA MET A 180 11.17 3.21 11.76
C MET A 180 10.17 2.07 11.88
N ASN A 181 10.15 1.34 13.00
CA ASN A 181 9.24 0.23 13.24
C ASN A 181 7.78 0.69 13.34
N GLN A 182 7.52 1.81 14.04
CA GLN A 182 6.18 2.41 14.06
C GLN A 182 5.71 2.77 12.64
N LYS A 183 6.54 3.47 11.89
CA LYS A 183 6.21 3.89 10.52
C LYS A 183 6.02 2.69 9.59
N ALA A 184 6.80 1.62 9.76
CA ALA A 184 6.65 0.37 9.02
C ALA A 184 5.24 -0.23 9.20
N GLN A 185 4.73 -0.26 10.43
CA GLN A 185 3.36 -0.71 10.71
C GLN A 185 2.31 0.20 10.06
N GLU A 186 2.47 1.53 10.17
CA GLU A 186 1.55 2.52 9.60
C GLU A 186 1.40 2.37 8.08
N ILE A 187 2.50 2.10 7.36
CA ILE A 187 2.49 1.93 5.90
C ILE A 187 2.29 0.48 5.44
N GLY A 188 2.10 -0.44 6.38
CA GLY A 188 1.71 -1.82 6.09
C GLY A 188 2.84 -2.79 5.79
N LEU A 189 4.07 -2.54 6.26
CA LEU A 189 5.19 -3.49 6.17
C LEU A 189 5.03 -4.59 7.24
N LYS A 190 4.29 -5.64 6.91
CA LYS A 190 3.86 -6.64 7.90
C LYS A 190 4.92 -7.67 8.27
N LYS A 191 5.94 -7.81 7.44
CA LYS A 191 6.99 -8.83 7.58
C LYS A 191 8.39 -8.23 7.62
N SER A 192 8.50 -6.99 8.11
CA SER A 192 9.76 -6.28 8.28
C SER A 192 9.97 -5.88 9.72
N HIS A 193 11.23 -5.87 10.15
CA HIS A 193 11.65 -5.36 11.44
C HIS A 193 13.02 -4.70 11.30
N PHE A 194 13.19 -3.53 11.91
CA PHE A 194 14.40 -2.74 11.88
C PHE A 194 15.06 -2.77 13.25
N ALA A 195 16.37 -3.06 13.31
CA ALA A 195 17.18 -3.09 14.51
C ALA A 195 18.29 -2.02 14.49
N ASN A 196 18.56 -1.40 13.35
CA ASN A 196 19.49 -0.29 13.17
C ASN A 196 19.05 0.59 11.99
N VAL A 197 19.71 1.73 11.82
CA VAL A 197 19.34 2.75 10.80
C VAL A 197 20.02 2.58 9.46
N ASP A 198 20.97 1.68 9.32
CA ASP A 198 21.86 1.58 8.15
C ASP A 198 21.85 0.24 7.45
N GLY A 199 21.25 -0.79 8.04
CA GLY A 199 21.16 -2.15 7.50
C GLY A 199 22.40 -3.00 7.72
N LEU A 200 23.24 -2.67 8.69
CA LEU A 200 24.28 -3.57 9.14
C LEU A 200 23.69 -4.88 9.68
N PRO A 201 24.40 -6.01 9.59
CA PRO A 201 23.89 -7.29 10.03
C PRO A 201 23.42 -7.29 11.47
N HIS A 202 22.21 -7.75 11.70
CA HIS A 202 21.63 -7.94 13.03
C HIS A 202 20.55 -9.05 12.97
N PRO A 203 20.49 -9.99 13.92
CA PRO A 203 19.53 -11.11 13.88
C PRO A 203 18.06 -10.66 13.81
N GLU A 204 17.74 -9.51 14.38
CA GLU A 204 16.39 -8.95 14.37
C GLU A 204 16.16 -7.90 13.27
N HIS A 205 17.04 -7.83 12.25
CA HIS A 205 16.90 -6.91 11.14
C HIS A 205 16.58 -7.67 9.84
N TRP A 206 15.32 -7.67 9.45
CA TRP A 206 14.85 -8.37 8.24
C TRP A 206 13.76 -7.59 7.51
N MET A 207 13.65 -7.85 6.23
CA MET A 207 12.56 -7.42 5.35
C MET A 207 12.17 -8.53 4.40
N THR A 208 11.05 -8.36 3.69
CA THR A 208 10.71 -9.18 2.52
C THR A 208 10.82 -8.33 1.24
N ALA A 209 10.86 -8.98 0.07
CA ALA A 209 10.84 -8.24 -1.20
C ALA A 209 9.50 -7.50 -1.41
N HIS A 210 8.39 -8.07 -0.95
CA HIS A 210 7.09 -7.41 -0.96
C HIS A 210 7.04 -6.15 -0.11
N ASP A 211 7.58 -6.20 1.11
CA ASP A 211 7.64 -5.03 1.98
C ASP A 211 8.59 -3.94 1.42
N LEU A 212 9.72 -4.34 0.82
CA LEU A 212 10.62 -3.40 0.13
C LEU A 212 9.95 -2.72 -1.07
N ALA A 213 9.20 -3.48 -1.87
CA ALA A 213 8.43 -2.92 -2.99
C ALA A 213 7.33 -1.96 -2.49
N THR A 214 6.63 -2.35 -1.42
CA THR A 214 5.63 -1.49 -0.76
C THR A 214 6.28 -0.20 -0.26
N LEU A 215 7.40 -0.28 0.43
CA LEU A 215 8.14 0.87 0.92
C LEU A 215 8.59 1.78 -0.22
N ALA A 216 9.09 1.21 -1.34
CA ALA A 216 9.47 1.96 -2.52
C ALA A 216 8.28 2.73 -3.13
N MET A 217 7.15 2.06 -3.33
CA MET A 217 5.92 2.69 -3.83
C MET A 217 5.43 3.80 -2.91
N ARG A 218 5.37 3.56 -1.60
CA ARG A 218 4.98 4.58 -0.61
C ARG A 218 5.94 5.76 -0.56
N THR A 219 7.24 5.53 -0.78
CA THR A 219 8.24 6.61 -0.85
C THR A 219 7.97 7.52 -2.06
N ILE A 220 7.69 6.93 -3.22
CA ILE A 220 7.38 7.66 -4.45
C ILE A 220 6.06 8.45 -4.32
N GLU A 221 5.01 7.79 -3.80
CA GLU A 221 3.67 8.38 -3.68
C GLU A 221 3.62 9.51 -2.65
N ASN A 222 4.22 9.28 -1.47
CA ASN A 222 4.07 10.17 -0.34
C ASN A 222 5.06 11.34 -0.35
N PHE A 223 6.22 11.19 -1.01
CA PHE A 223 7.31 12.15 -0.97
C PHE A 223 7.91 12.44 -2.36
N PRO A 224 7.10 12.80 -3.37
CA PRO A 224 7.58 12.99 -4.74
C PRO A 224 8.69 14.07 -4.83
N ASP A 225 8.62 15.12 -4.01
CA ASP A 225 9.60 16.20 -3.99
C ASP A 225 10.98 15.76 -3.46
N TYR A 226 11.01 14.81 -2.52
CA TYR A 226 12.25 14.27 -1.94
C TYR A 226 12.73 13.02 -2.67
N TYR A 227 11.83 12.32 -3.35
CA TYR A 227 12.16 11.10 -4.10
C TYR A 227 13.24 11.35 -5.16
N ARG A 228 13.33 12.56 -5.71
CA ARG A 228 14.35 12.96 -6.70
C ARG A 228 15.79 12.65 -6.30
N TYR A 229 16.10 12.66 -4.99
CA TYR A 229 17.46 12.35 -4.51
C TYR A 229 17.92 10.93 -4.89
N TYR A 230 17.01 9.99 -5.07
CA TYR A 230 17.34 8.62 -5.50
C TYR A 230 17.82 8.55 -6.95
N GLY A 231 17.45 9.50 -7.79
CA GLY A 231 17.86 9.60 -9.18
C GLY A 231 19.17 10.35 -9.40
N GLU A 232 19.71 11.01 -8.36
CA GLU A 232 21.00 11.71 -8.46
C GLU A 232 22.14 10.70 -8.67
N LYS A 233 22.97 10.92 -9.71
CA LYS A 233 24.00 9.96 -10.11
C LYS A 233 25.26 10.05 -9.28
N GLU A 234 25.57 11.22 -8.72
CA GLU A 234 26.78 11.49 -7.98
C GLU A 234 26.55 12.60 -6.96
N TYR A 235 27.40 12.65 -5.95
CA TYR A 235 27.42 13.72 -4.97
C TYR A 235 28.86 13.99 -4.50
N VAL A 236 29.16 15.26 -4.22
CA VAL A 236 30.47 15.69 -3.71
C VAL A 236 30.29 16.25 -2.32
N PHE A 237 30.92 15.63 -1.35
CA PHE A 237 30.99 16.12 0.03
C PHE A 237 32.43 16.17 0.52
N ASN A 238 32.84 17.26 1.16
CA ASN A 238 34.23 17.47 1.64
C ASN A 238 35.30 17.23 0.54
N ASN A 239 35.03 17.66 -0.70
CA ASN A 239 35.88 17.39 -1.87
C ASN A 239 36.04 15.91 -2.23
N ILE A 240 35.22 15.04 -1.66
CA ILE A 240 35.20 13.63 -2.00
C ILE A 240 34.02 13.37 -2.93
N HIS A 241 34.32 12.97 -4.16
CA HIS A 241 33.35 12.65 -5.18
C HIS A 241 32.98 11.17 -5.10
N GLN A 242 31.68 10.86 -4.97
CA GLN A 242 31.17 9.48 -4.95
C GLN A 242 29.96 9.35 -5.88
N GLY A 243 29.89 8.20 -6.56
CA GLY A 243 28.80 7.86 -7.47
C GLY A 243 27.69 7.05 -6.81
N ASN A 244 26.46 7.19 -7.32
CA ASN A 244 25.35 6.36 -6.92
C ASN A 244 25.60 4.90 -7.34
N ARG A 245 25.37 3.97 -6.43
CA ARG A 245 25.67 2.56 -6.63
C ARG A 245 24.60 1.79 -7.42
N ASN A 246 23.47 2.46 -7.74
CA ASN A 246 22.43 1.85 -8.57
C ASN A 246 22.88 1.82 -10.04
N PRO A 247 23.17 0.64 -10.60
CA PRO A 247 23.72 0.54 -11.96
C PRO A 247 22.73 0.94 -13.05
N LEU A 248 21.44 0.92 -12.76
CA LEU A 248 20.39 1.23 -13.74
C LEU A 248 20.31 2.74 -14.04
N LEU A 249 20.76 3.61 -13.13
CA LEU A 249 20.79 5.06 -13.34
C LEU A 249 21.76 5.49 -14.47
N TYR A 250 22.75 4.66 -14.78
CA TYR A 250 23.77 4.93 -15.82
C TYR A 250 23.41 4.32 -17.18
N LYS A 251 22.18 3.77 -17.29
CA LYS A 251 21.64 3.18 -18.50
C LYS A 251 20.43 3.97 -18.95
N ASP A 252 20.15 3.97 -20.25
CA ASP A 252 18.95 4.60 -20.82
C ASP A 252 17.72 3.69 -20.67
N LEU A 253 17.34 3.45 -19.40
CA LEU A 253 16.24 2.55 -19.04
C LEU A 253 15.06 3.29 -18.43
N GLY A 254 15.16 4.61 -18.17
CA GLY A 254 14.18 5.37 -17.42
C GLY A 254 14.20 5.08 -15.91
N ALA A 255 15.34 4.59 -15.38
CA ALA A 255 15.52 4.36 -13.95
C ALA A 255 15.63 5.68 -13.20
N ASP A 256 14.89 5.84 -12.09
CA ASP A 256 14.84 7.02 -11.24
C ASP A 256 15.06 6.73 -9.74
N GLY A 257 15.43 5.50 -9.39
CA GLY A 257 15.69 5.06 -8.00
C GLY A 257 15.94 3.56 -7.92
N LEU A 258 16.11 2.98 -6.75
CA LEU A 258 16.20 3.56 -5.42
C LEU A 258 17.57 3.22 -4.77
N LYS A 259 17.69 1.98 -4.22
CA LYS A 259 18.79 1.69 -3.30
C LYS A 259 19.38 0.29 -3.49
N THR A 260 20.71 0.23 -3.47
CA THR A 260 21.45 -1.04 -3.44
C THR A 260 21.72 -1.49 -2.01
N GLY A 261 21.86 -2.80 -1.83
CA GLY A 261 22.32 -3.43 -0.60
C GLY A 261 23.45 -4.44 -0.88
N HIS A 262 24.35 -4.60 0.08
CA HIS A 262 25.36 -5.67 0.10
C HIS A 262 25.85 -5.90 1.53
N THR A 263 25.83 -7.16 1.93
CA THR A 263 26.61 -7.76 3.02
C THR A 263 26.99 -9.16 2.57
N GLU A 264 27.94 -9.80 3.23
CA GLU A 264 28.32 -11.20 2.91
C GLU A 264 27.10 -12.14 3.01
N GLU A 265 26.24 -11.94 4.00
CA GLU A 265 25.03 -12.73 4.20
C GLU A 265 23.95 -12.42 3.14
N ALA A 266 23.68 -11.14 2.89
CA ALA A 266 22.63 -10.70 1.97
C ALA A 266 22.96 -10.93 0.50
N GLY A 267 24.25 -11.05 0.14
CA GLY A 267 24.69 -10.95 -1.25
C GLY A 267 24.43 -9.56 -1.85
N TYR A 268 24.56 -9.43 -3.16
CA TYR A 268 24.30 -8.17 -3.86
C TYR A 268 22.82 -8.03 -4.15
N SER A 269 22.25 -6.88 -3.74
CA SER A 269 20.81 -6.62 -3.76
C SER A 269 20.49 -5.25 -4.35
N LEU A 270 19.28 -5.06 -4.87
CA LEU A 270 18.79 -3.79 -5.42
C LEU A 270 17.27 -3.71 -5.26
N THR A 271 16.79 -2.60 -4.75
CA THR A 271 15.43 -2.11 -4.97
C THR A 271 15.51 -1.01 -6.01
N ALA A 272 14.84 -1.18 -7.15
CA ALA A 272 14.85 -0.23 -8.26
C ALA A 272 13.45 0.21 -8.66
N SER A 273 13.38 1.38 -9.26
CA SER A 273 12.21 1.92 -9.92
C SER A 273 12.59 2.41 -11.32
N VAL A 274 11.76 2.06 -12.30
CA VAL A 274 11.90 2.47 -13.70
C VAL A 274 10.57 2.99 -14.20
N LEU A 275 10.58 4.21 -14.74
CA LEU A 275 9.43 4.89 -15.31
C LEU A 275 9.61 5.07 -16.82
N ARG A 276 8.73 4.44 -17.62
CA ARG A 276 8.67 4.61 -19.10
C ARG A 276 7.23 4.86 -19.51
N ASP A 277 7.00 5.84 -20.33
CA ASP A 277 5.68 6.15 -20.90
C ASP A 277 4.55 6.20 -19.85
N ARG A 278 4.83 6.83 -18.70
CA ARG A 278 3.95 6.91 -17.52
C ARG A 278 3.62 5.56 -16.87
N ARG A 279 4.34 4.51 -17.17
CA ARG A 279 4.23 3.20 -16.57
C ARG A 279 5.45 2.95 -15.69
N ARG A 280 5.22 2.60 -14.42
CA ARG A 280 6.27 2.41 -13.42
C ARG A 280 6.38 0.95 -13.00
N ILE A 281 7.61 0.42 -13.08
CA ILE A 281 7.95 -0.92 -12.60
C ILE A 281 8.85 -0.78 -11.38
N ILE A 282 8.49 -1.48 -10.30
CA ILE A 282 9.33 -1.67 -9.13
C ILE A 282 9.95 -3.06 -9.19
N LEU A 283 11.27 -3.11 -9.03
CA LEU A 283 12.06 -4.34 -8.99
C LEU A 283 12.74 -4.46 -7.64
N VAL A 284 12.65 -5.62 -7.02
CA VAL A 284 13.47 -6.01 -5.87
C VAL A 284 14.21 -7.28 -6.23
N VAL A 285 15.54 -7.28 -6.11
CA VAL A 285 16.39 -8.48 -6.24
C VAL A 285 17.34 -8.58 -5.06
N SER A 286 17.54 -9.79 -4.55
CA SER A 286 18.44 -10.05 -3.42
C SER A 286 19.20 -11.37 -3.60
N GLY A 287 20.40 -11.42 -3.03
CA GLY A 287 21.20 -12.64 -3.01
C GLY A 287 21.95 -12.93 -4.31
N LEU A 288 22.24 -11.91 -5.11
CA LEU A 288 23.05 -12.05 -6.31
C LEU A 288 24.56 -12.21 -5.96
N PRO A 289 25.34 -12.96 -6.78
CA PRO A 289 26.71 -13.32 -6.42
C PRO A 289 27.74 -12.19 -6.62
N SER A 290 27.40 -11.13 -7.38
CA SER A 290 28.35 -10.04 -7.66
C SER A 290 27.64 -8.75 -8.07
N MET A 291 28.37 -7.62 -8.04
CA MET A 291 27.90 -6.34 -8.59
C MET A 291 27.55 -6.45 -10.07
N LYS A 292 28.34 -7.21 -10.85
CA LYS A 292 28.09 -7.44 -12.28
C LYS A 292 26.78 -8.21 -12.48
N ALA A 293 26.58 -9.29 -11.72
CA ALA A 293 25.35 -10.07 -11.77
C ALA A 293 24.13 -9.19 -11.38
N ARG A 294 24.25 -8.35 -10.33
CA ARG A 294 23.21 -7.41 -9.95
C ARG A 294 22.85 -6.46 -11.10
N ALA A 295 23.84 -5.87 -11.76
CA ALA A 295 23.60 -4.95 -12.87
C ALA A 295 22.92 -5.66 -14.06
N GLN A 296 23.40 -6.83 -14.46
CA GLN A 296 22.91 -7.59 -15.60
C GLN A 296 21.51 -8.16 -15.36
N GLU A 297 21.30 -8.80 -14.19
CA GLU A 297 19.99 -9.38 -13.86
C GLU A 297 18.92 -8.30 -13.67
N SER A 298 19.22 -7.18 -13.01
CA SER A 298 18.25 -6.11 -12.84
C SER A 298 17.81 -5.52 -14.18
N GLU A 299 18.75 -5.29 -15.11
CA GLU A 299 18.42 -4.82 -16.47
C GLU A 299 17.55 -5.84 -17.21
N ARG A 300 17.95 -7.11 -17.23
CA ARG A 300 17.24 -8.19 -17.90
C ARG A 300 15.78 -8.34 -17.39
N LEU A 301 15.60 -8.27 -16.07
CA LEU A 301 14.30 -8.39 -15.43
C LEU A 301 13.40 -7.18 -15.75
N ILE A 302 13.92 -5.96 -15.74
CA ILE A 302 13.20 -4.75 -16.13
C ILE A 302 12.79 -4.79 -17.61
N GLU A 303 13.73 -5.13 -18.52
CA GLU A 303 13.43 -5.25 -19.94
C GLU A 303 12.36 -6.31 -20.23
N TRP A 304 12.44 -7.46 -19.53
CA TRP A 304 11.41 -8.49 -19.61
C TRP A 304 10.06 -7.97 -19.19
N ALA A 305 9.95 -7.25 -18.07
CA ALA A 305 8.68 -6.75 -17.57
C ALA A 305 8.01 -5.77 -18.55
N PHE A 306 8.77 -4.84 -19.13
CA PHE A 306 8.25 -3.90 -20.12
C PHE A 306 7.92 -4.56 -21.45
N ARG A 307 8.67 -5.61 -21.88
CA ARG A 307 8.43 -6.33 -23.12
C ARG A 307 7.21 -7.25 -23.05
N GLU A 308 7.08 -8.01 -21.96
CA GLU A 308 6.03 -9.03 -21.86
C GLU A 308 4.67 -8.48 -21.43
N PHE A 309 4.65 -7.42 -20.61
CA PHE A 309 3.41 -6.89 -20.02
C PHE A 309 3.08 -5.50 -20.55
N ASN A 310 1.79 -5.16 -20.47
CA ASN A 310 1.31 -3.80 -20.75
C ASN A 310 0.09 -3.47 -19.90
N ASN A 311 -0.12 -2.16 -19.67
CA ASN A 311 -1.30 -1.63 -19.02
C ASN A 311 -2.37 -1.36 -20.07
N TYR A 312 -3.59 -1.82 -19.81
CA TYR A 312 -4.75 -1.63 -20.68
C TYR A 312 -5.82 -0.87 -19.90
N LYS A 313 -6.08 0.35 -20.33
CA LYS A 313 -7.16 1.15 -19.78
C LYS A 313 -8.48 0.65 -20.37
N LEU A 314 -9.40 0.25 -19.48
CA LEU A 314 -10.72 -0.26 -19.84
C LEU A 314 -11.76 0.85 -19.83
N PHE A 315 -11.77 1.68 -18.79
CA PHE A 315 -12.67 2.81 -18.60
C PHE A 315 -11.92 3.98 -17.97
N SER A 316 -12.31 5.20 -18.32
CA SER A 316 -11.85 6.41 -17.63
C SER A 316 -12.66 6.64 -16.36
N ALA A 317 -12.10 7.42 -15.44
CA ALA A 317 -12.83 7.88 -14.25
C ALA A 317 -14.13 8.57 -14.66
N GLY A 318 -15.26 8.14 -14.10
CA GLY A 318 -16.57 8.71 -14.40
C GLY A 318 -17.27 8.19 -15.66
N ASP A 319 -16.60 7.38 -16.49
CA ASP A 319 -17.27 6.72 -17.63
C ASP A 319 -18.39 5.81 -17.12
N LYS A 320 -19.52 5.83 -17.83
CA LYS A 320 -20.59 4.87 -17.60
C LYS A 320 -20.13 3.50 -18.07
N ILE A 321 -20.15 2.52 -17.16
CA ILE A 321 -19.75 1.14 -17.42
C ILE A 321 -20.95 0.29 -17.83
N ASP A 322 -22.05 0.37 -17.05
CA ASP A 322 -23.30 -0.35 -17.27
C ASP A 322 -24.40 0.28 -16.40
N ASP A 323 -25.64 -0.22 -16.45
CA ASP A 323 -26.76 0.14 -15.58
C ASP A 323 -27.07 -1.00 -14.60
N ALA A 324 -27.11 -0.70 -13.29
CA ALA A 324 -27.61 -1.62 -12.29
C ALA A 324 -29.13 -1.48 -12.13
N GLU A 325 -29.85 -2.60 -12.10
CA GLU A 325 -31.26 -2.64 -11.75
C GLU A 325 -31.45 -2.34 -10.27
N VAL A 326 -32.40 -1.44 -9.93
CA VAL A 326 -32.66 -1.03 -8.54
C VAL A 326 -34.04 -1.51 -8.07
N TRP A 327 -34.05 -2.20 -6.93
CA TRP A 327 -35.28 -2.68 -6.30
C TRP A 327 -35.85 -1.65 -5.34
N LEU A 328 -37.15 -1.34 -5.49
CA LEU A 328 -37.88 -0.36 -4.68
C LEU A 328 -37.28 1.07 -4.72
N GLY A 329 -36.59 1.42 -5.81
CA GLY A 329 -36.09 2.77 -6.07
C GLY A 329 -37.11 3.65 -6.79
N ASN A 330 -37.00 4.99 -6.62
CA ASN A 330 -37.73 5.96 -7.41
C ASN A 330 -37.30 5.94 -8.89
N GLU A 331 -36.09 5.44 -9.17
CA GLU A 331 -35.59 5.13 -10.48
C GLU A 331 -35.35 3.62 -10.59
N PRO A 332 -35.72 2.96 -11.72
CA PRO A 332 -35.58 1.52 -11.89
C PRO A 332 -34.13 1.07 -12.12
N LYS A 333 -33.24 2.00 -12.46
CA LYS A 333 -31.83 1.74 -12.77
C LYS A 333 -30.96 2.87 -12.24
N VAL A 334 -29.70 2.53 -11.93
CA VAL A 334 -28.63 3.48 -11.63
C VAL A 334 -27.41 3.18 -12.47
N ALA A 335 -26.82 4.20 -13.09
CA ALA A 335 -25.58 4.04 -13.84
C ALA A 335 -24.43 3.65 -12.91
N MET A 336 -23.59 2.73 -13.36
CA MET A 336 -22.36 2.29 -12.66
C MET A 336 -21.15 2.96 -13.29
N THR A 337 -20.20 3.42 -12.44
CA THR A 337 -18.97 4.10 -12.86
C THR A 337 -17.77 3.62 -12.06
N GLY A 338 -16.57 3.80 -12.62
CA GLY A 338 -15.31 3.65 -11.87
C GLY A 338 -15.03 4.89 -11.02
N GLY A 339 -14.58 4.73 -9.78
CA GLY A 339 -14.12 5.84 -8.93
C GLY A 339 -12.81 6.47 -9.42
N LYS A 340 -12.06 5.73 -10.24
CA LYS A 340 -10.82 6.13 -10.93
C LYS A 340 -10.74 5.42 -12.28
N ASP A 341 -9.70 5.72 -13.07
CA ASP A 341 -9.41 4.95 -14.28
C ASP A 341 -9.31 3.46 -13.94
N LEU A 342 -10.06 2.61 -14.66
CA LEU A 342 -9.95 1.16 -14.53
C LEU A 342 -8.89 0.66 -15.51
N VAL A 343 -7.74 0.33 -14.97
CA VAL A 343 -6.56 -0.15 -15.73
C VAL A 343 -6.22 -1.56 -15.26
N VAL A 344 -5.91 -2.44 -16.20
CA VAL A 344 -5.44 -3.79 -15.91
C VAL A 344 -4.08 -4.03 -16.55
N THR A 345 -3.19 -4.70 -15.83
CA THR A 345 -1.90 -5.15 -16.38
C THR A 345 -2.00 -6.61 -16.79
N LEU A 346 -1.69 -6.89 -18.05
CA LEU A 346 -1.74 -8.24 -18.62
C LEU A 346 -0.51 -8.53 -19.47
N PRO A 347 -0.14 -9.83 -19.62
CA PRO A 347 0.78 -10.25 -20.68
C PRO A 347 0.25 -9.80 -22.03
N ARG A 348 1.11 -9.27 -22.89
CA ARG A 348 0.71 -8.80 -24.23
C ARG A 348 0.03 -9.91 -25.05
N LYS A 349 0.50 -11.16 -24.91
CA LYS A 349 -0.08 -12.34 -25.58
C LYS A 349 -1.52 -12.63 -25.16
N SER A 350 -1.89 -12.34 -23.90
CA SER A 350 -3.21 -12.65 -23.32
C SER A 350 -4.27 -11.58 -23.63
N ARG A 351 -3.89 -10.43 -24.22
CA ARG A 351 -4.77 -9.29 -24.49
C ARG A 351 -5.98 -9.65 -25.38
N LYS A 352 -5.75 -10.44 -26.42
CA LYS A 352 -6.80 -10.82 -27.40
C LYS A 352 -7.89 -11.70 -26.79
N ASP A 353 -7.56 -12.47 -25.77
CA ASP A 353 -8.46 -13.42 -25.11
C ASP A 353 -9.00 -12.87 -23.77
N MET A 354 -8.77 -11.57 -23.50
CA MET A 354 -9.28 -10.88 -22.33
C MET A 354 -10.80 -10.78 -22.36
N LYS A 355 -11.45 -11.14 -21.26
CA LYS A 355 -12.89 -10.99 -21.02
C LYS A 355 -13.12 -10.00 -19.89
N VAL A 356 -14.01 -9.04 -20.11
CA VAL A 356 -14.42 -8.04 -19.11
C VAL A 356 -15.88 -8.30 -18.77
N THR A 357 -16.17 -8.52 -17.49
CA THR A 357 -17.53 -8.83 -17.01
C THR A 357 -17.88 -7.91 -15.86
N VAL A 358 -19.08 -7.35 -15.89
CA VAL A 358 -19.66 -6.60 -14.76
C VAL A 358 -20.42 -7.59 -13.87
N VAL A 359 -20.10 -7.58 -12.57
CA VAL A 359 -20.72 -8.45 -11.57
C VAL A 359 -21.29 -7.56 -10.45
N TYR A 360 -22.59 -7.71 -10.17
CA TYR A 360 -23.28 -7.05 -9.08
C TYR A 360 -24.49 -7.88 -8.61
N ASP A 361 -24.96 -7.65 -7.39
CA ASP A 361 -26.14 -8.33 -6.86
C ASP A 361 -27.40 -7.73 -7.49
N LYS A 362 -28.14 -8.52 -8.26
CA LYS A 362 -29.34 -8.10 -8.99
C LYS A 362 -30.61 -8.52 -8.24
N PRO A 363 -31.55 -7.58 -8.00
CA PRO A 363 -31.43 -6.12 -8.13
C PRO A 363 -30.77 -5.47 -6.90
N VAL A 364 -30.15 -4.30 -7.07
CA VAL A 364 -29.59 -3.49 -5.95
C VAL A 364 -30.75 -2.90 -5.14
N PRO A 365 -30.81 -3.09 -3.81
CA PRO A 365 -31.89 -2.53 -2.99
C PRO A 365 -31.75 -1.02 -2.78
N ALA A 366 -32.84 -0.27 -2.97
CA ALA A 366 -32.89 1.15 -2.62
C ALA A 366 -32.99 1.37 -1.09
N PRO A 367 -32.45 2.48 -0.51
CA PRO A 367 -31.82 3.60 -1.22
C PRO A 367 -30.40 3.28 -1.63
N VAL A 368 -29.93 3.87 -2.75
CA VAL A 368 -28.55 3.83 -3.23
C VAL A 368 -28.02 5.26 -3.23
N LYS A 369 -26.84 5.49 -2.69
CA LYS A 369 -26.21 6.81 -2.71
C LYS A 369 -25.10 6.85 -3.75
N LYS A 370 -24.91 8.00 -4.37
CA LYS A 370 -23.79 8.25 -5.26
C LYS A 370 -22.47 7.92 -4.54
N GLY A 371 -21.65 7.05 -5.15
CA GLY A 371 -20.40 6.59 -4.57
C GLY A 371 -20.51 5.31 -3.73
N ASP A 372 -21.71 4.77 -3.51
CA ASP A 372 -21.85 3.43 -2.93
C ASP A 372 -21.25 2.39 -3.87
N GLN A 373 -20.46 1.47 -3.34
CA GLN A 373 -19.97 0.34 -4.11
C GLN A 373 -21.13 -0.63 -4.35
N ILE A 374 -21.55 -0.79 -5.61
CA ILE A 374 -22.70 -1.61 -5.99
C ILE A 374 -22.32 -2.82 -6.86
N GLY A 375 -21.03 -2.98 -7.18
CA GLY A 375 -20.55 -4.11 -7.95
C GLY A 375 -19.06 -4.08 -8.17
N LYS A 376 -18.61 -4.90 -9.13
CA LYS A 376 -17.22 -4.97 -9.57
C LYS A 376 -17.11 -5.29 -11.05
N VAL A 377 -16.05 -4.81 -11.70
CA VAL A 377 -15.58 -5.31 -12.98
C VAL A 377 -14.62 -6.45 -12.72
N VAL A 378 -14.84 -7.59 -13.35
CA VAL A 378 -13.94 -8.75 -13.32
C VAL A 378 -13.29 -8.86 -14.70
N VAL A 379 -11.96 -8.85 -14.72
CA VAL A 379 -11.16 -9.04 -15.94
C VAL A 379 -10.47 -10.39 -15.86
N ALA A 380 -10.81 -11.28 -16.76
CA ALA A 380 -10.19 -12.59 -16.90
C ALA A 380 -9.41 -12.68 -18.21
N ALA A 381 -8.22 -13.29 -18.16
CA ALA A 381 -7.42 -13.60 -19.33
C ALA A 381 -6.64 -14.90 -19.09
N PRO A 382 -6.19 -15.61 -20.16
CA PRO A 382 -5.35 -16.80 -20.01
C PRO A 382 -4.07 -16.49 -19.24
N ASP A 383 -3.62 -17.45 -18.43
CA ASP A 383 -2.37 -17.42 -17.67
C ASP A 383 -2.27 -16.29 -16.63
N VAL A 384 -3.40 -15.62 -16.29
CA VAL A 384 -3.45 -14.59 -15.23
C VAL A 384 -4.61 -14.85 -14.28
N GLN A 385 -4.41 -14.51 -13.02
CA GLN A 385 -5.50 -14.48 -12.06
C GLN A 385 -6.49 -13.36 -12.43
N PRO A 386 -7.81 -13.59 -12.31
CA PRO A 386 -8.79 -12.55 -12.58
C PRO A 386 -8.54 -11.30 -11.72
N ALA A 387 -8.54 -10.14 -12.36
CA ALA A 387 -8.48 -8.86 -11.67
C ALA A 387 -9.88 -8.36 -11.36
N GLU A 388 -10.13 -7.91 -10.13
CA GLU A 388 -11.40 -7.35 -9.70
C GLU A 388 -11.23 -5.87 -9.36
N MET A 389 -12.09 -5.03 -9.91
CA MET A 389 -12.07 -3.59 -9.71
C MET A 389 -13.46 -3.12 -9.25
N PRO A 390 -13.58 -2.39 -8.12
CA PRO A 390 -14.88 -1.94 -7.62
C PRO A 390 -15.52 -0.93 -8.56
N ILE A 391 -16.86 -0.99 -8.67
CA ILE A 391 -17.67 -0.01 -9.38
C ILE A 391 -18.75 0.54 -8.47
N TYR A 392 -19.12 1.78 -8.73
CA TYR A 392 -19.89 2.61 -7.81
C TYR A 392 -21.13 3.20 -8.49
N ALA A 393 -22.15 3.53 -7.70
CA ALA A 393 -23.31 4.25 -8.17
C ALA A 393 -22.91 5.67 -8.63
N ALA A 394 -23.35 6.06 -9.82
CA ALA A 394 -23.08 7.39 -10.38
C ALA A 394 -24.04 8.47 -9.86
N ALA A 395 -25.18 8.08 -9.28
CA ALA A 395 -26.22 8.97 -8.79
C ALA A 395 -26.93 8.37 -7.58
N ASP A 396 -27.67 9.23 -6.86
CA ASP A 396 -28.59 8.82 -5.79
C ASP A 396 -29.84 8.20 -6.40
N VAL A 397 -30.37 7.14 -5.78
CA VAL A 397 -31.71 6.59 -6.04
C VAL A 397 -32.39 6.39 -4.71
N ASP A 398 -33.40 7.21 -4.44
CA ASP A 398 -34.16 7.14 -3.20
C ASP A 398 -35.18 5.99 -3.22
N ARG A 399 -35.55 5.53 -2.04
CA ARG A 399 -36.58 4.50 -1.91
C ARG A 399 -37.95 5.07 -2.20
N ILE A 400 -38.74 4.37 -3.02
CA ILE A 400 -40.16 4.74 -3.24
C ILE A 400 -40.97 4.73 -1.94
N GLY A 401 -41.98 5.62 -1.87
CA GLY A 401 -42.90 5.74 -0.73
C GLY A 401 -43.70 4.46 -0.47
N THR A 402 -44.40 4.38 0.67
CA THR A 402 -45.10 3.18 1.13
C THR A 402 -46.13 2.66 0.11
N ALA A 403 -46.91 3.54 -0.51
CA ALA A 403 -47.89 3.17 -1.53
C ALA A 403 -47.24 2.57 -2.78
N GLY A 404 -46.11 3.14 -3.25
CA GLY A 404 -45.35 2.62 -4.38
C GLY A 404 -44.73 1.26 -4.09
N ARG A 405 -44.24 1.05 -2.87
CA ARG A 405 -43.71 -0.26 -2.43
C ARG A 405 -44.77 -1.34 -2.45
N MET A 406 -45.97 -1.06 -1.94
CA MET A 406 -47.09 -2.01 -1.94
C MET A 406 -47.51 -2.35 -3.38
N ALA A 407 -47.60 -1.36 -4.26
CA ALA A 407 -47.93 -1.58 -5.69
C ALA A 407 -46.86 -2.44 -6.40
N MET A 408 -45.59 -2.18 -6.17
CA MET A 408 -44.51 -2.95 -6.81
C MET A 408 -44.42 -4.38 -6.30
N VAL A 409 -44.61 -4.63 -4.99
CA VAL A 409 -44.68 -5.97 -4.41
C VAL A 409 -45.89 -6.73 -4.94
N ALA A 410 -47.07 -6.09 -5.03
CA ALA A 410 -48.24 -6.70 -5.62
C ALA A 410 -48.04 -7.08 -7.10
N ALA A 411 -47.44 -6.18 -7.88
CA ALA A 411 -47.09 -6.47 -9.27
C ALA A 411 -46.10 -7.64 -9.40
N TYR A 412 -45.09 -7.71 -8.50
CA TYR A 412 -44.12 -8.82 -8.48
C TYR A 412 -44.81 -10.16 -8.15
N LEU A 413 -45.74 -10.16 -7.19
CA LEU A 413 -46.48 -11.37 -6.83
C LEU A 413 -47.42 -11.85 -7.94
N ILE A 414 -47.98 -10.92 -8.75
CA ILE A 414 -48.93 -11.23 -9.83
C ILE A 414 -48.20 -11.67 -11.11
N TRP A 415 -47.14 -10.97 -11.51
CA TRP A 415 -46.48 -11.18 -12.79
C TRP A 415 -45.05 -11.75 -12.71
N GLY A 416 -44.51 -11.95 -11.50
CA GLY A 416 -43.14 -12.42 -11.32
C GLY A 416 -42.09 -11.47 -11.90
N ASN A 417 -40.86 -11.95 -12.08
CA ASN A 417 -39.73 -11.16 -12.58
C ASN A 417 -39.74 -11.00 -14.13
N LYS A 418 -40.92 -10.79 -14.75
CA LYS A 418 -41.07 -10.57 -16.20
C LYS A 418 -41.10 -9.07 -16.53
N ARG A 419 -40.02 -8.35 -16.12
CA ARG A 419 -39.68 -7.01 -16.66
C ARG A 419 -38.21 -6.87 -16.87
#